data_9aa5841f38137d2ff8741a1d9bf71dee
#
_entry.id   9aa5841f38137d2ff8741a1d9bf71dee
#
_cell.length_a   1.000
_cell.length_b   1.000
_cell.length_c   1.000
_cell.angle_alpha   90.00
_cell.angle_beta   90.00
_cell.angle_gamma   90.00
#
_symmetry.space_group_name_H-M   'P 1'
#
loop_
_entity.id
_entity.type
_entity.pdbx_description
1 polymer ?
#
loop_
_entity_poly.entity_id
_entity_poly.type
_entity_poly.pdbx_seq_one_letter_code
_entity_poly.pdbx_strand_id
1 'polypeptide(L)'
;MFETPADIRVNTVNCVGVMGAGVALAFKKLLPEMFKDYKKACDAGLVRPGKLHVWRSLTGDWVVNFPTKRDWRDPSRYEDIDTGLDALYEFLAPLGSVTVTIPALGCGHGGLDWGRVSQMIREKLSDLPANLLVFSPSESRRVGTATAGEDESLEVKRAGYTASSFASFSNKTGSTIYAKGDLGALNEPWISVFPSRNPSMREMSALESISSELSRKGDGITVALIYNNRSSEDVARVFLDRGMNVVMILPFGVLTRKKIAVEAGGDCSGSITLISAVAPGEKWSRFTLAGATDILSGNSSAALLSDPEVGWVLKRSNSDWRQLAKFFIRYDVMSNESRSLLAEANAFAIGRRSTDGAPNVENLLSAYRGEPVFSDGRKDGCADVDSTESLGVGKELVSLTVDLDKYPFELWVKILESVRYSGAQGLVLKVDVEDEGAAKSLREIISLIKH
;
A
#
# COMPACT_ATOMS: atom_id res chain seq x y z
N MET A 1 -8.04 9.27 -22.16
CA MET A 1 -7.61 10.67 -22.22
C MET A 1 -7.41 11.16 -23.65
N PHE A 2 -6.63 10.50 -24.52
CA PHE A 2 -6.42 10.96 -25.90
C PHE A 2 -7.61 10.71 -26.82
N GLU A 3 -8.37 9.66 -26.59
CA GLU A 3 -9.59 9.30 -27.33
C GLU A 3 -10.83 10.09 -26.87
N THR A 4 -10.71 10.78 -25.74
CA THR A 4 -11.80 11.59 -25.20
C THR A 4 -11.87 12.89 -25.99
N PRO A 5 -13.02 13.25 -26.57
CA PRO A 5 -13.20 14.57 -27.21
C PRO A 5 -12.91 15.67 -26.17
N ALA A 6 -12.01 16.58 -26.51
CA ALA A 6 -11.66 17.71 -25.66
C ALA A 6 -11.03 18.83 -26.50
N ASP A 7 -11.34 20.08 -26.10
CA ASP A 7 -10.79 21.27 -26.74
C ASP A 7 -9.34 21.48 -26.33
N ILE A 8 -9.03 21.13 -25.06
CA ILE A 8 -7.71 21.34 -24.44
C ILE A 8 -7.23 20.06 -23.79
N ARG A 9 -5.96 19.72 -23.98
CA ARG A 9 -5.32 18.58 -23.32
C ARG A 9 -4.14 19.02 -22.49
N VAL A 10 -4.18 18.74 -21.20
CA VAL A 10 -3.05 19.00 -20.29
C VAL A 10 -2.05 17.86 -20.40
N ASN A 11 -0.78 18.21 -20.58
CA ASN A 11 0.36 17.30 -20.63
C ASN A 11 1.30 17.56 -19.44
N THR A 12 1.69 16.52 -18.71
CA THR A 12 2.64 16.63 -17.59
C THR A 12 4.07 16.61 -18.09
N VAL A 13 4.83 17.67 -17.82
CA VAL A 13 6.20 17.83 -18.35
C VAL A 13 7.21 18.19 -17.24
N ASN A 14 8.50 18.21 -17.60
CA ASN A 14 9.60 18.78 -16.81
C ASN A 14 10.07 20.10 -17.43
N CYS A 15 11.05 20.78 -16.79
CA CYS A 15 11.55 22.06 -17.27
C CYS A 15 12.80 21.94 -18.17
N VAL A 16 13.28 20.71 -18.43
CA VAL A 16 14.53 20.48 -19.21
C VAL A 16 14.30 19.85 -20.59
N GLY A 17 13.06 19.85 -21.07
CA GLY A 17 12.76 19.46 -22.46
C GLY A 17 12.78 17.94 -22.72
N VAL A 18 12.63 17.08 -21.71
CA VAL A 18 12.65 15.62 -21.87
C VAL A 18 11.25 15.05 -21.79
N MET A 19 10.80 14.35 -22.82
CA MET A 19 9.57 13.56 -22.85
C MET A 19 9.93 12.10 -23.13
N GLY A 20 10.40 11.39 -22.08
CA GLY A 20 10.96 10.04 -22.20
C GLY A 20 10.04 8.92 -21.70
N ALA A 21 8.96 9.24 -20.97
CA ALA A 21 8.09 8.25 -20.37
C ALA A 21 6.66 8.78 -20.18
N GLY A 22 5.72 7.88 -19.88
CA GLY A 22 4.34 8.19 -19.47
C GLY A 22 3.56 9.01 -20.48
N VAL A 23 2.71 9.89 -19.96
CA VAL A 23 1.82 10.77 -20.74
C VAL A 23 2.65 11.67 -21.67
N ALA A 24 3.76 12.22 -21.20
CA ALA A 24 4.63 13.09 -22.02
C ALA A 24 5.19 12.39 -23.25
N LEU A 25 5.63 11.13 -23.12
CA LEU A 25 6.13 10.35 -24.29
C LEU A 25 5.02 10.13 -25.31
N ALA A 26 3.79 9.92 -24.87
CA ALA A 26 2.67 9.75 -25.76
C ALA A 26 2.37 11.04 -26.54
N PHE A 27 2.34 12.19 -25.87
CA PHE A 27 2.21 13.49 -26.54
C PHE A 27 3.33 13.73 -27.57
N LYS A 28 4.58 13.39 -27.21
CA LYS A 28 5.72 13.50 -28.14
C LYS A 28 5.52 12.65 -29.41
N LYS A 29 4.98 11.43 -29.26
CA LYS A 29 4.72 10.53 -30.40
C LYS A 29 3.58 11.03 -31.28
N LEU A 30 2.50 11.52 -30.66
CA LEU A 30 1.29 11.97 -31.36
C LEU A 30 1.46 13.37 -31.99
N LEU A 31 2.19 14.26 -31.30
CA LEU A 31 2.36 15.66 -31.69
C LEU A 31 3.86 16.06 -31.70
N PRO A 32 4.64 15.57 -32.65
CA PRO A 32 6.07 15.84 -32.71
C PRO A 32 6.43 17.35 -32.81
N GLU A 33 5.59 18.13 -33.44
CA GLU A 33 5.82 19.60 -33.58
C GLU A 33 5.60 20.29 -32.22
N MET A 34 4.60 19.89 -31.44
CA MET A 34 4.43 20.36 -30.07
C MET A 34 5.67 20.08 -29.22
N PHE A 35 6.25 18.87 -29.34
CA PHE A 35 7.48 18.55 -28.65
C PHE A 35 8.68 19.41 -29.03
N LYS A 36 8.84 19.72 -30.31
CA LYS A 36 9.91 20.60 -30.78
C LYS A 36 9.76 22.00 -30.21
N ASP A 37 8.55 22.52 -30.19
CA ASP A 37 8.23 23.84 -29.63
C ASP A 37 8.46 23.92 -28.14
N TYR A 38 7.90 22.94 -27.39
CA TYR A 38 8.14 22.80 -25.97
C TYR A 38 9.64 22.70 -25.62
N LYS A 39 10.42 21.92 -26.40
CA LYS A 39 11.86 21.81 -26.18
C LYS A 39 12.58 23.15 -26.36
N LYS A 40 12.26 23.91 -27.39
CA LYS A 40 12.77 25.27 -27.58
C LYS A 40 12.44 26.20 -26.42
N ALA A 41 11.20 26.12 -25.91
CA ALA A 41 10.76 26.90 -24.75
C ALA A 41 11.54 26.52 -23.48
N CYS A 42 11.85 25.22 -23.27
CA CYS A 42 12.71 24.78 -22.19
C CYS A 42 14.14 25.30 -22.32
N ASP A 43 14.73 25.18 -23.52
CA ASP A 43 16.09 25.66 -23.82
C ASP A 43 16.20 27.18 -23.58
N ALA A 44 15.10 27.93 -23.78
CA ALA A 44 15.00 29.36 -23.50
C ALA A 44 14.63 29.69 -22.03
N GLY A 45 14.48 28.70 -21.15
CA GLY A 45 14.13 28.91 -19.73
C GLY A 45 12.70 29.43 -19.50
N LEU A 46 11.83 29.31 -20.51
CA LEU A 46 10.43 29.77 -20.41
C LEU A 46 9.51 28.82 -19.68
N VAL A 47 9.86 27.54 -19.60
CA VAL A 47 9.11 26.48 -18.93
C VAL A 47 9.65 26.29 -17.52
N ARG A 48 8.82 26.58 -16.51
CA ARG A 48 9.18 26.45 -15.09
C ARG A 48 7.91 26.24 -14.25
N PRO A 49 7.99 25.74 -13.01
CA PRO A 49 6.84 25.61 -12.14
C PRO A 49 6.04 26.92 -12.07
N GLY A 50 4.72 26.83 -12.13
CA GLY A 50 3.81 27.97 -12.20
C GLY A 50 3.79 28.71 -13.55
N LYS A 51 4.55 28.26 -14.55
CA LYS A 51 4.49 28.80 -15.92
C LYS A 51 4.17 27.70 -16.92
N LEU A 52 2.97 27.75 -17.48
CA LEU A 52 2.49 26.83 -18.49
C LEU A 52 3.13 27.14 -19.85
N HIS A 53 3.36 26.11 -20.63
CA HIS A 53 3.68 26.25 -22.04
C HIS A 53 2.47 25.79 -22.87
N VAL A 54 1.80 26.74 -23.54
CA VAL A 54 0.61 26.48 -24.34
C VAL A 54 1.01 26.38 -25.80
N TRP A 55 0.65 25.26 -26.42
CA TRP A 55 0.86 25.03 -27.84
C TRP A 55 -0.48 24.80 -28.53
N ARG A 56 -0.65 25.35 -29.72
CA ARG A 56 -1.82 25.20 -30.54
C ARG A 56 -1.46 24.72 -31.93
N SER A 57 -2.08 23.64 -32.40
CA SER A 57 -1.92 23.13 -33.75
C SER A 57 -2.63 24.01 -34.78
N LEU A 58 -2.26 23.87 -36.02
CA LEU A 58 -2.98 24.47 -37.13
C LEU A 58 -4.37 23.85 -37.32
N THR A 59 -4.59 22.63 -36.83
CA THR A 59 -5.86 21.91 -36.86
C THR A 59 -6.78 22.28 -35.70
N GLY A 60 -6.31 23.12 -34.76
CA GLY A 60 -7.12 23.61 -33.66
C GLY A 60 -6.89 22.90 -32.32
N ASP A 61 -6.06 21.83 -32.25
CA ASP A 61 -5.75 21.16 -30.98
C ASP A 61 -4.95 22.08 -30.06
N TRP A 62 -5.35 22.15 -28.78
CA TRP A 62 -4.63 22.87 -27.76
C TRP A 62 -3.99 21.89 -26.80
N VAL A 63 -2.70 22.06 -26.54
CA VAL A 63 -1.95 21.32 -25.53
C VAL A 63 -1.34 22.29 -24.53
N VAL A 64 -1.67 22.07 -23.26
CA VAL A 64 -1.11 22.80 -22.14
C VAL A 64 -0.04 21.93 -21.48
N ASN A 65 1.23 22.21 -21.74
CA ASN A 65 2.34 21.57 -21.07
C ASN A 65 2.48 22.16 -19.68
N PHE A 66 2.15 21.34 -18.68
CA PHE A 66 2.11 21.66 -17.25
C PHE A 66 3.39 21.13 -16.58
N PRO A 67 4.30 21.99 -16.12
CA PRO A 67 5.54 21.56 -15.46
C PRO A 67 5.27 20.96 -14.09
N THR A 68 5.32 19.64 -14.00
CA THR A 68 5.17 18.90 -12.74
C THR A 68 6.51 18.53 -12.11
N LYS A 69 7.61 18.75 -12.82
CA LYS A 69 8.98 18.49 -12.39
C LYS A 69 9.93 19.56 -12.90
N ARG A 70 10.95 19.87 -12.12
CA ARG A 70 12.05 20.75 -12.54
C ARG A 70 13.02 20.01 -13.45
N ASP A 71 13.50 18.85 -13.02
CA ASP A 71 14.27 17.89 -13.85
C ASP A 71 13.50 16.55 -13.91
N TRP A 72 13.69 15.79 -14.98
CA TRP A 72 13.01 14.50 -15.16
C TRP A 72 13.45 13.45 -14.13
N ARG A 73 14.61 13.62 -13.48
CA ARG A 73 15.18 12.76 -12.45
C ARG A 73 14.58 13.02 -11.06
N ASP A 74 14.13 14.26 -10.83
CA ASP A 74 13.63 14.69 -9.54
C ASP A 74 12.21 14.20 -9.27
N PRO A 75 11.80 14.06 -8.00
CA PRO A 75 10.39 13.88 -7.64
C PRO A 75 9.60 15.17 -7.93
N SER A 76 8.30 15.04 -8.14
CA SER A 76 7.38 16.18 -8.17
C SER A 76 7.19 16.77 -6.76
N ARG A 77 6.81 18.04 -6.68
CA ARG A 77 6.52 18.75 -5.42
C ARG A 77 5.09 19.28 -5.45
N TYR A 78 4.42 19.25 -4.32
CA TYR A 78 3.05 19.78 -4.20
C TYR A 78 2.98 21.27 -4.49
N GLU A 79 4.00 22.03 -4.09
CA GLU A 79 4.10 23.47 -4.33
C GLU A 79 4.15 23.79 -5.84
N ASP A 80 4.86 22.95 -6.61
CA ASP A 80 4.96 23.10 -8.07
C ASP A 80 3.61 22.76 -8.75
N ILE A 81 2.85 21.82 -8.19
CA ILE A 81 1.48 21.52 -8.63
C ILE A 81 0.54 22.65 -8.26
N ASP A 82 0.62 23.17 -7.04
CA ASP A 82 -0.24 24.24 -6.55
C ASP A 82 -0.13 25.51 -7.41
N THR A 83 1.09 26.01 -7.61
CA THR A 83 1.34 27.16 -8.47
C THR A 83 1.00 26.92 -9.94
N GLY A 84 1.17 25.68 -10.42
CA GLY A 84 0.75 25.28 -11.75
C GLY A 84 -0.76 25.27 -11.94
N LEU A 85 -1.51 24.87 -10.90
CA LEU A 85 -2.98 24.90 -10.93
C LEU A 85 -3.51 26.34 -10.91
N ASP A 86 -2.87 27.27 -10.19
CA ASP A 86 -3.21 28.70 -10.28
C ASP A 86 -3.03 29.22 -11.68
N ALA A 87 -1.90 28.92 -12.32
CA ALA A 87 -1.64 29.31 -13.71
C ALA A 87 -2.63 28.65 -14.71
N LEU A 88 -3.04 27.39 -14.42
CA LEU A 88 -4.04 26.70 -15.25
C LEU A 88 -5.43 27.35 -15.08
N TYR A 89 -5.80 27.76 -13.87
CA TYR A 89 -7.02 28.49 -13.60
C TYR A 89 -7.05 29.83 -14.39
N GLU A 90 -5.98 30.62 -14.27
CA GLU A 90 -5.85 31.90 -14.99
C GLU A 90 -5.93 31.73 -16.53
N PHE A 91 -5.36 30.65 -17.03
CA PHE A 91 -5.41 30.31 -18.46
C PHE A 91 -6.83 29.91 -18.91
N LEU A 92 -7.55 29.10 -18.12
CA LEU A 92 -8.85 28.55 -18.50
C LEU A 92 -10.01 29.53 -18.25
N ALA A 93 -9.93 30.37 -17.22
CA ALA A 93 -11.02 31.27 -16.80
C ALA A 93 -11.62 32.13 -17.94
N PRO A 94 -10.81 32.74 -18.81
CA PRO A 94 -11.34 33.57 -19.92
C PRO A 94 -11.91 32.74 -21.09
N LEU A 95 -11.71 31.41 -21.13
CA LEU A 95 -12.09 30.57 -22.27
C LEU A 95 -13.56 30.08 -22.20
N GLY A 96 -14.22 30.24 -21.03
CA GLY A 96 -15.61 29.83 -20.85
C GLY A 96 -15.82 28.32 -20.89
N SER A 97 -16.89 27.87 -21.51
CA SER A 97 -17.28 26.45 -21.56
C SER A 97 -16.42 25.66 -22.55
N VAL A 98 -15.23 25.28 -22.13
CA VAL A 98 -14.32 24.38 -22.87
C VAL A 98 -14.22 23.04 -22.17
N THR A 99 -13.98 21.97 -22.91
CA THR A 99 -13.70 20.63 -22.34
C THR A 99 -12.18 20.44 -22.25
N VAL A 100 -11.71 20.16 -21.02
CA VAL A 100 -10.28 20.03 -20.72
C VAL A 100 -9.99 18.66 -20.14
N THR A 101 -9.03 17.93 -20.72
CA THR A 101 -8.52 16.68 -20.12
C THR A 101 -7.30 16.97 -19.27
N ILE A 102 -7.34 16.53 -18.00
CA ILE A 102 -6.28 16.72 -17.01
C ILE A 102 -5.79 15.35 -16.53
N PRO A 103 -4.52 14.98 -16.77
CA PRO A 103 -3.95 13.73 -16.24
C PRO A 103 -3.63 13.84 -14.76
N ALA A 104 -3.24 12.73 -14.12
CA ALA A 104 -2.78 12.68 -12.74
C ALA A 104 -1.46 13.46 -12.57
N LEU A 105 -1.58 14.76 -12.28
CA LEU A 105 -0.46 15.72 -12.19
C LEU A 105 0.57 15.27 -11.16
N GLY A 106 1.78 14.92 -11.59
CA GLY A 106 2.87 14.51 -10.71
C GLY A 106 2.71 13.16 -10.00
N CYS A 107 1.60 12.42 -10.21
CA CYS A 107 1.32 11.16 -9.50
C CYS A 107 1.87 9.89 -10.17
N GLY A 108 2.47 10.01 -11.35
CA GLY A 108 3.18 8.92 -12.01
C GLY A 108 4.65 8.85 -11.56
N HIS A 109 5.58 9.08 -12.48
CA HIS A 109 7.02 9.17 -12.16
C HIS A 109 7.39 10.32 -11.21
N GLY A 110 6.44 11.19 -10.83
CA GLY A 110 6.61 12.27 -9.87
C GLY A 110 6.47 11.82 -8.41
N GLY A 111 5.75 10.72 -8.16
CA GLY A 111 5.63 10.09 -6.85
C GLY A 111 4.66 10.77 -5.87
N LEU A 112 3.85 11.74 -6.32
CA LEU A 112 2.86 12.39 -5.48
C LEU A 112 1.64 11.49 -5.22
N ASP A 113 1.02 11.66 -4.05
CA ASP A 113 -0.22 10.97 -3.69
C ASP A 113 -1.40 11.50 -4.52
N TRP A 114 -2.13 10.59 -5.16
CA TRP A 114 -3.26 10.92 -6.01
C TRP A 114 -4.45 11.51 -5.23
N GLY A 115 -4.72 10.99 -4.04
CA GLY A 115 -5.80 11.50 -3.20
C GLY A 115 -5.65 13.00 -2.93
N ARG A 116 -4.44 13.41 -2.53
CA ARG A 116 -4.11 14.81 -2.28
C ARG A 116 -4.12 15.66 -3.56
N VAL A 117 -3.50 15.19 -4.63
CA VAL A 117 -3.48 15.96 -5.89
C VAL A 117 -4.86 16.11 -6.50
N SER A 118 -5.70 15.07 -6.45
CA SER A 118 -7.08 15.15 -6.95
C SER A 118 -7.95 16.12 -6.12
N GLN A 119 -7.66 16.26 -4.83
CA GLN A 119 -8.29 17.26 -3.98
C GLN A 119 -7.83 18.68 -4.37
N MET A 120 -6.53 18.92 -4.54
CA MET A 120 -5.99 20.20 -5.00
C MET A 120 -6.61 20.64 -6.34
N ILE A 121 -6.75 19.72 -7.30
CA ILE A 121 -7.40 20.00 -8.59
C ILE A 121 -8.85 20.46 -8.37
N ARG A 122 -9.62 19.76 -7.52
CA ARG A 122 -10.99 20.14 -7.21
C ARG A 122 -11.07 21.51 -6.54
N GLU A 123 -10.27 21.74 -5.51
CA GLU A 123 -10.28 23.00 -4.75
C GLU A 123 -9.92 24.20 -5.62
N LYS A 124 -8.94 24.06 -6.52
CA LYS A 124 -8.45 25.17 -7.34
C LYS A 124 -9.29 25.45 -8.60
N LEU A 125 -9.92 24.42 -9.17
CA LEU A 125 -10.55 24.54 -10.49
C LEU A 125 -12.08 24.35 -10.48
N SER A 126 -12.72 24.13 -9.30
CA SER A 126 -14.17 23.87 -9.20
C SER A 126 -15.04 25.03 -9.72
N ASP A 127 -14.57 26.25 -9.61
CA ASP A 127 -15.33 27.46 -9.96
C ASP A 127 -15.24 27.83 -11.45
N LEU A 128 -14.46 27.05 -12.23
CA LEU A 128 -14.35 27.28 -13.67
C LEU A 128 -15.61 26.83 -14.40
N PRO A 129 -16.08 27.59 -15.40
CA PRO A 129 -17.18 27.18 -16.25
C PRO A 129 -16.80 26.07 -17.25
N ALA A 130 -15.57 25.57 -17.19
CA ALA A 130 -15.03 24.53 -18.07
C ALA A 130 -15.49 23.14 -17.61
N ASN A 131 -15.67 22.22 -18.56
CA ASN A 131 -15.89 20.81 -18.30
C ASN A 131 -14.54 20.10 -18.09
N LEU A 132 -14.18 19.81 -16.83
CA LEU A 132 -12.89 19.24 -16.47
C LEU A 132 -12.98 17.71 -16.37
N LEU A 133 -12.31 17.01 -17.26
CA LEU A 133 -12.20 15.56 -17.30
C LEU A 133 -10.85 15.15 -16.69
N VAL A 134 -10.88 14.82 -15.39
CA VAL A 134 -9.69 14.50 -14.62
C VAL A 134 -9.48 12.99 -14.60
N PHE A 135 -8.30 12.54 -15.07
CA PHE A 135 -7.94 11.14 -15.20
C PHE A 135 -7.05 10.68 -14.05
N SER A 136 -7.40 9.55 -13.44
CA SER A 136 -6.56 8.89 -12.43
C SER A 136 -5.21 8.42 -13.01
N PRO A 137 -4.23 8.04 -12.17
CA PRO A 137 -2.94 7.54 -12.67
C PRO A 137 -3.03 6.34 -13.60
N SER A 138 -4.00 5.43 -13.40
CA SER A 138 -4.25 4.28 -14.26
C SER A 138 -4.84 4.69 -15.61
N GLU A 139 -5.80 5.60 -15.61
CA GLU A 139 -6.47 6.10 -16.82
C GLU A 139 -5.57 7.03 -17.64
N SER A 140 -4.72 7.83 -16.98
CA SER A 140 -3.74 8.70 -17.64
C SER A 140 -2.72 7.93 -18.47
N ARG A 141 -2.46 6.66 -18.12
CA ARG A 141 -1.52 5.78 -18.84
C ARG A 141 -2.14 5.10 -20.07
N ARG A 142 -3.46 5.04 -20.16
CA ARG A 142 -4.15 4.51 -21.35
C ARG A 142 -4.03 5.49 -22.51
N VAL A 143 -2.86 5.50 -23.14
CA VAL A 143 -2.57 6.33 -24.28
C VAL A 143 -2.24 5.44 -25.47
N GLY A 144 -3.10 5.48 -26.46
CA GLY A 144 -2.79 5.02 -27.79
C GLY A 144 -2.91 3.52 -28.02
N THR A 145 -4.13 2.95 -27.80
CA THR A 145 -4.49 1.63 -28.30
C THR A 145 -5.97 1.56 -28.71
N ALA A 146 -6.45 2.47 -29.52
CA ALA A 146 -7.81 2.39 -30.06
C ALA A 146 -8.02 1.23 -31.05
N THR A 147 -6.94 0.69 -31.63
CA THR A 147 -6.95 -0.52 -32.47
C THR A 147 -6.42 -1.77 -31.75
N ALA A 148 -5.73 -1.61 -30.60
CA ALA A 148 -5.21 -2.72 -29.79
C ALA A 148 -6.26 -3.29 -28.81
N GLY A 149 -7.34 -2.59 -28.51
CA GLY A 149 -8.28 -2.96 -27.45
C GLY A 149 -9.04 -4.27 -27.72
N GLU A 150 -9.45 -4.53 -28.95
CA GLU A 150 -10.13 -5.79 -29.30
C GLU A 150 -9.12 -6.95 -29.38
N ASP A 151 -7.95 -6.75 -29.98
CA ASP A 151 -6.90 -7.75 -30.05
C ASP A 151 -6.29 -8.02 -28.66
N GLU A 152 -6.04 -6.98 -27.85
CA GLU A 152 -5.53 -7.14 -26.48
C GLU A 152 -6.54 -7.87 -25.58
N SER A 153 -7.85 -7.56 -25.69
CA SER A 153 -8.92 -8.25 -24.97
C SER A 153 -9.00 -9.73 -25.39
N LEU A 154 -8.81 -10.01 -26.68
CA LEU A 154 -8.78 -11.37 -27.19
C LEU A 154 -7.53 -12.12 -26.73
N GLU A 155 -6.36 -11.49 -26.70
CA GLU A 155 -5.11 -12.06 -26.18
C GLU A 155 -5.22 -12.35 -24.67
N VAL A 156 -5.80 -11.44 -23.89
CA VAL A 156 -6.08 -11.64 -22.46
C VAL A 156 -6.97 -12.87 -22.24
N LYS A 157 -8.05 -13.00 -23.03
CA LYS A 157 -8.93 -14.18 -22.98
C LYS A 157 -8.21 -15.45 -23.43
N ARG A 158 -7.40 -15.39 -24.49
CA ARG A 158 -6.59 -16.54 -24.96
C ARG A 158 -5.55 -16.98 -23.92
N ALA A 159 -5.03 -16.05 -23.11
CA ALA A 159 -4.17 -16.34 -21.96
C ALA A 159 -4.95 -16.90 -20.75
N GLY A 160 -6.28 -17.02 -20.86
CA GLY A 160 -7.17 -17.57 -19.84
C GLY A 160 -7.55 -16.58 -18.73
N TYR A 161 -7.35 -15.28 -18.94
CA TYR A 161 -7.74 -14.26 -17.97
C TYR A 161 -9.12 -13.66 -18.31
N THR A 162 -9.88 -13.36 -17.27
CA THR A 162 -11.14 -12.61 -17.34
C THR A 162 -10.90 -11.19 -16.81
N ALA A 163 -11.34 -10.19 -17.58
CA ALA A 163 -11.32 -8.81 -17.15
C ALA A 163 -12.67 -8.48 -16.48
N SER A 164 -12.65 -8.00 -15.25
CA SER A 164 -13.85 -7.62 -14.50
C SER A 164 -13.55 -6.49 -13.51
N SER A 165 -14.59 -5.74 -13.17
CA SER A 165 -14.63 -4.89 -11.99
C SER A 165 -15.28 -5.72 -10.89
N PHE A 166 -14.50 -6.37 -10.04
CA PHE A 166 -15.02 -7.11 -8.90
C PHE A 166 -15.49 -6.11 -7.84
N ALA A 167 -16.79 -6.04 -7.59
CA ALA A 167 -17.39 -5.11 -6.63
C ALA A 167 -16.95 -5.38 -5.18
N SER A 168 -16.56 -6.62 -4.87
CA SER A 168 -16.01 -7.05 -3.57
C SER A 168 -14.56 -6.61 -3.35
N PHE A 169 -13.86 -6.23 -4.41
CA PHE A 169 -12.52 -5.71 -4.29
C PHE A 169 -12.57 -4.28 -3.75
N SER A 170 -11.90 -4.05 -2.63
CA SER A 170 -11.56 -2.72 -2.14
C SER A 170 -10.57 -2.05 -3.11
N ASN A 171 -10.99 -1.96 -4.38
CA ASN A 171 -10.22 -1.29 -5.40
C ASN A 171 -10.60 0.18 -5.39
N LYS A 172 -9.99 0.94 -4.48
CA LYS A 172 -10.13 2.41 -4.39
C LYS A 172 -9.79 3.12 -5.72
N THR A 173 -9.24 2.39 -6.68
CA THR A 173 -8.78 2.95 -7.96
C THR A 173 -9.74 2.76 -9.12
N GLY A 174 -10.83 2.00 -8.97
CA GLY A 174 -11.77 1.72 -10.07
C GLY A 174 -11.15 0.97 -11.27
N SER A 175 -9.95 0.38 -11.10
CA SER A 175 -9.20 -0.27 -12.17
C SER A 175 -9.81 -1.64 -12.52
N THR A 176 -9.73 -2.00 -13.79
CA THR A 176 -10.06 -3.36 -14.25
C THR A 176 -9.09 -4.37 -13.65
N ILE A 177 -9.60 -5.44 -13.05
CA ILE A 177 -8.82 -6.57 -12.56
C ILE A 177 -8.85 -7.68 -13.62
N TYR A 178 -7.69 -8.18 -13.96
CA TYR A 178 -7.49 -9.36 -14.81
C TYR A 178 -7.25 -10.55 -13.91
N ALA A 179 -8.15 -11.53 -13.94
CA ALA A 179 -8.10 -12.69 -13.05
C ALA A 179 -8.13 -14.00 -13.83
N LYS A 180 -7.43 -15.02 -13.32
CA LYS A 180 -7.40 -16.38 -13.85
C LYS A 180 -7.33 -17.38 -12.71
N GLY A 181 -8.13 -18.44 -12.77
CA GLY A 181 -8.23 -19.47 -11.74
C GLY A 181 -9.56 -19.49 -11.05
N ASP A 182 -9.60 -19.87 -9.77
CA ASP A 182 -10.81 -19.91 -8.96
C ASP A 182 -11.21 -18.52 -8.47
N LEU A 183 -12.17 -17.92 -9.15
CA LEU A 183 -12.64 -16.57 -8.81
C LEU A 183 -13.42 -16.52 -7.48
N GLY A 184 -13.86 -17.65 -6.94
CA GLY A 184 -14.50 -17.74 -5.63
C GLY A 184 -13.57 -17.27 -4.50
N ALA A 185 -12.28 -17.56 -4.60
CA ALA A 185 -11.26 -17.11 -3.65
C ALA A 185 -11.12 -15.58 -3.53
N LEU A 186 -11.65 -14.83 -4.48
CA LEU A 186 -11.62 -13.37 -4.45
C LEU A 186 -12.73 -12.75 -3.59
N ASN A 187 -13.75 -13.51 -3.21
CA ASN A 187 -14.85 -13.08 -2.37
C ASN A 187 -14.62 -13.40 -0.88
N GLU A 188 -13.59 -14.19 -0.59
CA GLU A 188 -13.21 -14.58 0.77
C GLU A 188 -12.20 -13.58 1.36
N PRO A 189 -12.12 -13.44 2.68
CA PRO A 189 -11.04 -12.69 3.31
C PRO A 189 -9.70 -13.38 3.06
N TRP A 190 -8.60 -12.62 3.11
CA TRP A 190 -7.27 -13.17 2.88
C TRP A 190 -6.37 -13.10 4.10
N ILE A 191 -5.48 -14.07 4.23
CA ILE A 191 -4.24 -13.95 5.01
C ILE A 191 -3.15 -13.52 4.03
N SER A 192 -2.71 -12.26 4.11
CA SER A 192 -1.58 -11.80 3.29
C SER A 192 -0.26 -12.34 3.84
N VAL A 193 0.57 -12.93 2.97
CA VAL A 193 1.90 -13.44 3.33
C VAL A 193 2.97 -12.55 2.74
N PHE A 194 3.91 -12.11 3.58
CA PHE A 194 5.05 -11.28 3.23
C PHE A 194 6.35 -12.04 3.48
N PRO A 195 6.79 -12.84 2.50
CA PRO A 195 8.05 -13.57 2.60
C PRO A 195 9.23 -12.67 2.23
N SER A 196 10.43 -13.08 2.61
CA SER A 196 11.66 -12.51 2.08
C SER A 196 11.76 -12.74 0.57
N ARG A 197 12.56 -11.92 -0.11
CA ARG A 197 12.72 -12.02 -1.57
C ARG A 197 13.23 -13.39 -2.01
N ASN A 198 14.09 -14.00 -1.21
CA ASN A 198 14.63 -15.33 -1.39
C ASN A 198 14.55 -16.03 -0.04
N PRO A 199 13.43 -16.70 0.28
CA PRO A 199 13.23 -17.35 1.57
C PRO A 199 14.31 -18.39 1.87
N SER A 200 14.85 -18.33 3.08
CA SER A 200 15.79 -19.34 3.55
C SER A 200 15.08 -20.67 3.82
N MET A 201 15.86 -21.76 3.91
CA MET A 201 15.30 -23.07 4.29
C MET A 201 14.55 -23.00 5.64
N ARG A 202 15.06 -22.19 6.60
CA ARG A 202 14.42 -21.97 7.91
C ARG A 202 13.08 -21.27 7.77
N GLU A 203 13.00 -20.24 6.94
CA GLU A 203 11.75 -19.52 6.65
C GLU A 203 10.73 -20.44 5.96
N MET A 204 11.16 -21.21 4.96
CA MET A 204 10.29 -22.17 4.28
C MET A 204 9.76 -23.24 5.24
N SER A 205 10.60 -23.83 6.09
CA SER A 205 10.18 -24.81 7.09
C SER A 205 9.21 -24.20 8.13
N ALA A 206 9.37 -22.93 8.49
CA ALA A 206 8.43 -22.24 9.37
C ALA A 206 7.07 -22.04 8.67
N LEU A 207 7.07 -21.65 7.40
CA LEU A 207 5.86 -21.53 6.58
C LEU A 207 5.14 -22.88 6.41
N GLU A 208 5.88 -23.96 6.17
CA GLU A 208 5.36 -25.34 6.12
C GLU A 208 4.68 -25.75 7.44
N SER A 209 5.29 -25.40 8.57
CA SER A 209 4.73 -25.69 9.89
C SER A 209 3.43 -24.91 10.14
N ILE A 210 3.41 -23.62 9.76
CA ILE A 210 2.24 -22.75 9.88
C ILE A 210 1.14 -23.22 8.94
N SER A 211 1.44 -23.53 7.68
CA SER A 211 0.46 -24.00 6.70
C SER A 211 -0.19 -25.33 7.14
N SER A 212 0.60 -26.23 7.70
CA SER A 212 0.08 -27.50 8.26
C SER A 212 -0.90 -27.26 9.40
N GLU A 213 -0.60 -26.31 10.26
CA GLU A 213 -1.45 -26.01 11.41
C GLU A 213 -2.71 -25.23 11.00
N LEU A 214 -2.60 -24.32 10.02
CA LEU A 214 -3.75 -23.63 9.43
C LEU A 214 -4.72 -24.62 8.78
N SER A 215 -4.20 -25.52 7.92
CA SER A 215 -5.02 -26.55 7.27
C SER A 215 -5.71 -27.50 8.25
N ARG A 216 -5.06 -27.82 9.38
CA ARG A 216 -5.64 -28.68 10.41
C ARG A 216 -6.80 -28.01 11.17
N LYS A 217 -6.80 -26.67 11.28
CA LYS A 217 -7.75 -25.90 12.12
C LYS A 217 -8.84 -25.20 11.33
N GLY A 218 -8.75 -25.12 10.04
CA GLY A 218 -9.75 -24.45 9.22
C GLY A 218 -9.74 -24.90 7.77
N ASP A 219 -10.93 -25.11 7.22
CA ASP A 219 -11.14 -25.39 5.81
C ASP A 219 -11.34 -24.09 5.02
N GLY A 220 -11.00 -24.12 3.74
CA GLY A 220 -11.28 -23.00 2.81
C GLY A 220 -10.45 -21.74 3.05
N ILE A 221 -9.35 -21.81 3.80
CA ILE A 221 -8.50 -20.64 4.06
C ILE A 221 -7.90 -20.12 2.75
N THR A 222 -8.03 -18.83 2.51
CA THR A 222 -7.43 -18.14 1.38
C THR A 222 -6.19 -17.35 1.82
N VAL A 223 -5.07 -17.65 1.20
CA VAL A 223 -3.79 -16.96 1.42
C VAL A 223 -3.47 -16.12 0.20
N ALA A 224 -2.97 -14.91 0.40
CA ALA A 224 -2.60 -14.02 -0.70
C ALA A 224 -1.15 -13.55 -0.60
N LEU A 225 -0.46 -13.45 -1.74
CA LEU A 225 0.90 -12.94 -1.81
C LEU A 225 1.18 -12.24 -3.14
N ILE A 226 2.25 -11.43 -3.18
CA ILE A 226 2.68 -10.75 -4.41
C ILE A 226 3.74 -11.60 -5.10
N TYR A 227 3.59 -11.76 -6.42
CA TYR A 227 4.61 -12.36 -7.26
C TYR A 227 5.82 -11.44 -7.40
N ASN A 228 6.95 -11.82 -6.86
CA ASN A 228 8.22 -11.09 -7.01
C ASN A 228 9.20 -11.83 -7.93
N ASN A 229 9.29 -13.15 -7.78
CA ASN A 229 10.17 -14.03 -8.52
C ASN A 229 9.69 -15.49 -8.39
N ARG A 230 10.49 -16.45 -8.83
CA ARG A 230 10.15 -17.87 -8.72
C ARG A 230 9.99 -18.36 -7.27
N SER A 231 10.73 -17.78 -6.32
CA SER A 231 10.57 -18.15 -4.90
C SER A 231 9.18 -17.83 -4.35
N SER A 232 8.46 -16.85 -4.94
CA SER A 232 7.05 -16.60 -4.59
C SER A 232 6.15 -17.77 -4.99
N GLU A 233 6.50 -18.50 -6.05
CA GLU A 233 5.79 -19.71 -6.48
C GLU A 233 6.05 -20.87 -5.51
N ASP A 234 7.28 -20.97 -4.99
CA ASP A 234 7.64 -21.99 -3.99
C ASP A 234 6.89 -21.74 -2.67
N VAL A 235 6.79 -20.47 -2.23
CA VAL A 235 5.96 -20.10 -1.08
C VAL A 235 4.48 -20.39 -1.30
N ALA A 236 3.93 -20.07 -2.48
CA ALA A 236 2.54 -20.39 -2.82
C ALA A 236 2.27 -21.89 -2.74
N ARG A 237 3.20 -22.72 -3.23
CA ARG A 237 3.09 -24.17 -3.22
C ARG A 237 2.96 -24.75 -1.80
N VAL A 238 3.66 -24.17 -0.81
CA VAL A 238 3.55 -24.58 0.60
C VAL A 238 2.10 -24.58 1.10
N PHE A 239 1.31 -23.59 0.67
CA PHE A 239 -0.11 -23.48 1.05
C PHE A 239 -1.02 -24.32 0.15
N LEU A 240 -0.74 -24.37 -1.15
CA LEU A 240 -1.50 -25.17 -2.12
C LEU A 240 -1.44 -26.66 -1.79
N ASP A 241 -0.27 -27.19 -1.42
CA ASP A 241 -0.08 -28.59 -1.06
C ASP A 241 -0.86 -28.99 0.21
N ARG A 242 -1.31 -28.02 0.99
CA ARG A 242 -2.15 -28.17 2.18
C ARG A 242 -3.64 -27.91 1.94
N GLY A 243 -4.06 -27.82 0.68
CA GLY A 243 -5.47 -27.63 0.31
C GLY A 243 -6.01 -26.20 0.47
N MET A 244 -5.14 -25.21 0.73
CA MET A 244 -5.55 -23.82 0.84
C MET A 244 -5.68 -23.16 -0.53
N ASN A 245 -6.56 -22.16 -0.63
CA ASN A 245 -6.66 -21.31 -1.80
C ASN A 245 -5.55 -20.27 -1.77
N VAL A 246 -4.91 -20.03 -2.91
CA VAL A 246 -3.85 -19.04 -3.03
C VAL A 246 -4.22 -18.00 -4.08
N VAL A 247 -4.24 -16.73 -3.67
CA VAL A 247 -4.34 -15.58 -4.57
C VAL A 247 -2.95 -14.98 -4.77
N MET A 248 -2.46 -15.03 -6.01
CA MET A 248 -1.17 -14.45 -6.36
C MET A 248 -1.36 -13.17 -7.15
N ILE A 249 -0.90 -12.05 -6.60
CA ILE A 249 -1.03 -10.73 -7.21
C ILE A 249 0.19 -10.44 -8.07
N LEU A 250 -0.05 -10.19 -9.35
CA LEU A 250 1.00 -9.90 -10.33
C LEU A 250 1.23 -8.39 -10.39
N PRO A 251 2.43 -7.88 -10.03
CA PRO A 251 2.78 -6.47 -10.14
C PRO A 251 3.21 -6.09 -11.57
N PHE A 252 2.64 -6.74 -12.58
CA PHE A 252 2.84 -6.51 -14.01
C PHE A 252 1.63 -7.01 -14.80
N GLY A 253 1.50 -6.57 -16.05
CA GLY A 253 0.40 -6.95 -16.91
C GLY A 253 0.45 -8.42 -17.33
N VAL A 254 -0.70 -9.04 -17.39
CA VAL A 254 -0.90 -10.49 -17.59
C VAL A 254 -0.33 -11.05 -18.91
N LEU A 255 -0.10 -10.19 -19.91
CA LEU A 255 0.51 -10.57 -21.19
C LEU A 255 2.03 -10.45 -21.22
N THR A 256 2.66 -9.90 -20.16
CA THR A 256 4.11 -9.71 -20.13
C THR A 256 4.90 -10.97 -19.82
N ARG A 257 4.27 -11.97 -19.23
CA ARG A 257 4.88 -13.25 -18.86
C ARG A 257 4.01 -14.43 -19.28
N LYS A 258 4.55 -15.32 -20.09
CA LYS A 258 3.80 -16.40 -20.73
C LYS A 258 3.52 -17.61 -19.81
N LYS A 259 4.29 -17.81 -18.74
CA LYS A 259 4.10 -18.93 -17.79
C LYS A 259 4.54 -18.53 -16.39
N ILE A 260 3.67 -18.83 -15.44
CA ILE A 260 3.96 -18.90 -14.01
C ILE A 260 3.90 -20.38 -13.67
N ALA A 261 4.98 -20.95 -13.13
CA ALA A 261 5.13 -22.42 -13.04
C ALA A 261 4.09 -23.05 -12.11
N VAL A 262 3.65 -22.34 -11.08
CA VAL A 262 2.62 -22.81 -10.14
C VAL A 262 1.24 -22.98 -10.81
N GLU A 263 1.00 -22.26 -11.91
CA GLU A 263 -0.22 -22.36 -12.75
C GLU A 263 -0.31 -23.70 -13.51
N ALA A 264 0.84 -24.31 -13.80
CA ALA A 264 0.92 -25.48 -14.68
C ALA A 264 0.45 -26.80 -14.04
N GLY A 265 -0.17 -26.75 -12.85
CA GLY A 265 -0.84 -27.89 -12.22
C GLY A 265 0.14 -29.02 -11.86
N GLY A 266 0.63 -29.02 -10.64
CA GLY A 266 1.00 -30.27 -9.97
C GLY A 266 -0.25 -30.81 -9.27
N ASP A 267 -0.20 -32.02 -8.71
CA ASP A 267 -1.25 -32.62 -7.88
C ASP A 267 -1.41 -31.86 -6.54
N CYS A 268 -1.66 -30.52 -6.60
CA CYS A 268 -1.92 -29.69 -5.45
C CYS A 268 -3.39 -29.82 -5.04
N SER A 269 -3.66 -29.95 -3.75
CA SER A 269 -5.03 -30.08 -3.23
C SER A 269 -5.79 -28.74 -3.21
N GLY A 270 -5.08 -27.60 -3.22
CA GLY A 270 -5.63 -26.25 -3.20
C GLY A 270 -5.81 -25.63 -4.59
N SER A 271 -6.52 -24.50 -4.66
CA SER A 271 -6.73 -23.73 -5.88
C SER A 271 -5.83 -22.49 -5.94
N ILE A 272 -5.40 -22.12 -7.17
CA ILE A 272 -4.64 -20.88 -7.38
C ILE A 272 -5.43 -19.90 -8.24
N THR A 273 -5.41 -18.65 -7.82
CA THR A 273 -5.97 -17.52 -8.55
C THR A 273 -4.90 -16.47 -8.80
N LEU A 274 -4.64 -16.17 -10.05
CA LEU A 274 -3.74 -15.10 -10.46
C LEU A 274 -4.54 -13.84 -10.73
N ILE A 275 -4.12 -12.70 -10.19
CA ILE A 275 -4.75 -11.41 -10.45
C ILE A 275 -3.74 -10.32 -10.78
N SER A 276 -4.16 -9.37 -11.61
CA SER A 276 -3.41 -8.14 -11.87
C SER A 276 -4.37 -6.97 -12.10
N ALA A 277 -4.06 -5.83 -11.51
CA ALA A 277 -4.70 -4.54 -11.80
C ALA A 277 -3.85 -3.69 -12.76
N VAL A 278 -2.81 -4.28 -13.33
CA VAL A 278 -1.87 -3.62 -14.24
C VAL A 278 -2.34 -3.84 -15.68
N ALA A 279 -2.19 -2.84 -16.54
CA ALA A 279 -2.54 -2.98 -17.96
C ALA A 279 -1.83 -4.20 -18.59
N PRO A 280 -2.49 -4.99 -19.46
CA PRO A 280 -2.04 -6.32 -19.87
C PRO A 280 -0.61 -6.41 -20.39
N GLY A 281 -0.14 -5.40 -21.14
CA GLY A 281 1.22 -5.32 -21.68
C GLY A 281 2.22 -4.54 -20.80
N GLU A 282 1.83 -4.01 -19.65
CA GLU A 282 2.67 -3.15 -18.81
C GLU A 282 3.67 -4.00 -17.99
N LYS A 283 4.95 -3.61 -18.07
CA LYS A 283 6.03 -4.28 -17.33
C LYS A 283 6.03 -3.88 -15.86
N TRP A 284 6.70 -4.69 -15.04
CA TRP A 284 6.97 -4.41 -13.64
C TRP A 284 7.60 -3.02 -13.42
N SER A 285 7.14 -2.34 -12.39
CA SER A 285 7.68 -1.06 -11.91
C SER A 285 7.46 -0.93 -10.40
N ARG A 286 8.12 0.04 -9.76
CA ARG A 286 7.86 0.33 -8.34
C ARG A 286 6.41 0.73 -8.08
N PHE A 287 5.76 1.37 -9.05
CA PHE A 287 4.37 1.81 -8.94
C PHE A 287 3.40 0.64 -9.06
N THR A 288 3.64 -0.28 -9.99
CA THR A 288 2.81 -1.47 -10.14
C THR A 288 2.96 -2.39 -8.93
N LEU A 289 4.15 -2.45 -8.32
CA LEU A 289 4.35 -3.15 -7.03
C LEU A 289 3.61 -2.47 -5.88
N ALA A 290 3.62 -1.13 -5.82
CA ALA A 290 2.87 -0.40 -4.80
C ALA A 290 1.37 -0.68 -4.92
N GLY A 291 0.80 -0.58 -6.14
CA GLY A 291 -0.60 -0.92 -6.39
C GLY A 291 -0.96 -2.37 -6.04
N ALA A 292 -0.08 -3.33 -6.36
CA ALA A 292 -0.27 -4.73 -5.97
C ALA A 292 -0.29 -4.90 -4.43
N THR A 293 0.51 -4.10 -3.71
CA THR A 293 0.53 -4.14 -2.24
C THR A 293 -0.71 -3.49 -1.63
N ASP A 294 -1.23 -2.44 -2.25
CA ASP A 294 -2.49 -1.82 -1.81
C ASP A 294 -3.67 -2.77 -2.00
N ILE A 295 -3.71 -3.53 -3.09
CA ILE A 295 -4.69 -4.61 -3.30
C ILE A 295 -4.53 -5.69 -2.23
N LEU A 296 -3.30 -6.13 -1.96
CA LEU A 296 -3.03 -7.17 -0.96
C LEU A 296 -3.50 -6.72 0.42
N SER A 297 -3.10 -5.54 0.89
CA SER A 297 -3.47 -5.04 2.22
C SER A 297 -4.95 -4.69 2.35
N GLY A 298 -5.58 -4.17 1.28
CA GLY A 298 -6.98 -3.75 1.30
C GLY A 298 -8.01 -4.89 1.28
N ASN A 299 -7.59 -6.11 0.91
CA ASN A 299 -8.46 -7.28 0.86
C ASN A 299 -8.07 -8.36 1.90
N SER A 300 -7.11 -8.09 2.75
CA SER A 300 -6.66 -9.01 3.79
C SER A 300 -7.28 -8.69 5.13
N SER A 301 -7.62 -9.72 5.90
CA SER A 301 -8.06 -9.63 7.30
C SER A 301 -6.88 -9.73 8.26
N ALA A 302 -5.80 -10.39 7.84
CA ALA A 302 -4.58 -10.57 8.63
C ALA A 302 -3.34 -10.58 7.74
N ALA A 303 -2.18 -10.17 8.29
CA ALA A 303 -0.88 -10.23 7.63
C ALA A 303 0.06 -11.18 8.36
N LEU A 304 0.66 -12.12 7.65
CA LEU A 304 1.72 -13.00 8.11
C LEU A 304 3.07 -12.52 7.57
N LEU A 305 3.92 -12.05 8.44
CA LEU A 305 5.29 -11.60 8.15
C LEU A 305 6.23 -12.77 8.40
N SER A 306 6.66 -13.46 7.35
CA SER A 306 7.62 -14.57 7.46
C SER A 306 9.06 -14.13 7.28
N ASP A 307 9.28 -12.95 6.72
CA ASP A 307 10.61 -12.35 6.59
C ASP A 307 11.11 -11.87 7.97
N PRO A 308 12.29 -12.31 8.44
CA PRO A 308 12.88 -11.80 9.66
C PRO A 308 13.28 -10.31 9.57
N GLU A 309 13.50 -9.79 8.37
CA GLU A 309 13.85 -8.39 8.10
C GLU A 309 12.66 -7.60 7.55
N VAL A 310 11.71 -7.32 8.41
CA VAL A 310 10.38 -6.77 8.06
C VAL A 310 10.36 -5.26 7.75
N GLY A 311 11.48 -4.54 7.86
CA GLY A 311 11.52 -3.08 7.69
C GLY A 311 10.97 -2.58 6.36
N TRP A 312 11.15 -3.33 5.29
CA TRP A 312 10.67 -2.97 3.95
C TRP A 312 9.14 -2.96 3.82
N VAL A 313 8.43 -3.73 4.64
CA VAL A 313 6.97 -3.80 4.63
C VAL A 313 6.34 -2.95 5.72
N LEU A 314 6.92 -2.89 6.91
CA LEU A 314 6.38 -2.15 8.05
C LEU A 314 6.47 -0.63 7.90
N LYS A 315 7.45 -0.12 7.15
CA LYS A 315 7.59 1.33 6.85
C LYS A 315 6.51 1.88 5.90
N ARG A 316 5.56 1.06 5.47
CA ARG A 316 4.44 1.51 4.62
C ARG A 316 3.39 2.23 5.45
N SER A 317 2.79 3.27 4.86
CA SER A 317 1.93 4.21 5.58
C SER A 317 0.47 4.27 5.11
N ASN A 318 0.01 3.31 4.27
CA ASN A 318 -1.39 3.36 3.85
C ASN A 318 -2.36 3.00 5.00
N SER A 319 -3.59 3.51 4.95
CA SER A 319 -4.59 3.36 6.01
C SER A 319 -4.95 1.90 6.26
N ASP A 320 -5.10 1.11 5.20
CA ASP A 320 -5.52 -0.28 5.26
C ASP A 320 -4.44 -1.12 5.95
N TRP A 321 -3.18 -0.88 5.62
CA TRP A 321 -2.05 -1.55 6.26
C TRP A 321 -1.98 -1.25 7.77
N ARG A 322 -2.28 -0.02 8.20
CA ARG A 322 -2.25 0.35 9.62
C ARG A 322 -3.29 -0.40 10.45
N GLN A 323 -4.48 -0.62 9.89
CA GLN A 323 -5.60 -1.29 10.57
C GLN A 323 -5.48 -2.81 10.57
N LEU A 324 -4.70 -3.37 9.64
CA LEU A 324 -4.54 -4.80 9.48
C LEU A 324 -3.83 -5.44 10.68
N ALA A 325 -4.38 -6.51 11.22
CA ALA A 325 -3.72 -7.31 12.26
C ALA A 325 -2.47 -7.99 11.68
N LYS A 326 -1.33 -7.81 12.32
CA LYS A 326 -0.03 -8.28 11.85
C LYS A 326 0.51 -9.37 12.75
N PHE A 327 0.94 -10.46 12.14
CA PHE A 327 1.54 -11.61 12.81
C PHE A 327 2.92 -11.86 12.22
N PHE A 328 3.89 -12.18 13.05
CA PHE A 328 5.24 -12.45 12.58
C PHE A 328 5.80 -13.77 13.12
N ILE A 329 6.66 -14.39 12.33
CA ILE A 329 7.40 -15.58 12.76
C ILE A 329 8.57 -15.11 13.61
N ARG A 330 8.62 -15.56 14.86
CA ARG A 330 9.72 -15.23 15.77
C ARG A 330 10.95 -16.07 15.45
N TYR A 331 12.03 -15.42 15.09
CA TYR A 331 13.34 -16.04 14.91
C TYR A 331 14.25 -15.72 16.12
N ASP A 332 15.19 -16.63 16.45
CA ASP A 332 16.11 -16.43 17.59
C ASP A 332 17.03 -15.22 17.37
N VAL A 333 17.41 -14.99 16.10
CA VAL A 333 18.21 -13.84 15.70
C VAL A 333 17.35 -12.92 14.84
N MET A 334 16.99 -11.78 15.38
CA MET A 334 16.31 -10.68 14.68
C MET A 334 17.04 -9.40 15.00
N SER A 335 17.15 -8.49 14.04
CA SER A 335 17.75 -7.18 14.23
C SER A 335 16.96 -6.34 15.27
N ASN A 336 17.63 -5.45 15.99
CA ASN A 336 16.95 -4.56 16.92
C ASN A 336 15.98 -3.61 16.18
N GLU A 337 16.33 -3.22 14.95
CA GLU A 337 15.45 -2.41 14.10
C GLU A 337 14.16 -3.15 13.79
N SER A 338 14.23 -4.43 13.37
CA SER A 338 13.06 -5.24 13.10
C SER A 338 12.17 -5.43 14.34
N ARG A 339 12.77 -5.63 15.52
CA ARG A 339 12.02 -5.74 16.79
C ARG A 339 11.28 -4.44 17.13
N SER A 340 11.93 -3.29 16.97
CA SER A 340 11.30 -1.97 17.21
C SER A 340 10.13 -1.75 16.26
N LEU A 341 10.33 -1.98 14.96
CA LEU A 341 9.28 -1.81 13.96
C LEU A 341 8.07 -2.74 14.18
N LEU A 342 8.30 -3.99 14.60
CA LEU A 342 7.22 -4.92 14.93
C LEU A 342 6.44 -4.46 16.16
N ALA A 343 7.12 -3.95 17.18
CA ALA A 343 6.48 -3.39 18.38
C ALA A 343 5.65 -2.13 18.04
N GLU A 344 6.21 -1.20 17.26
CA GLU A 344 5.51 0.00 16.79
C GLU A 344 4.27 -0.35 15.94
N ALA A 345 4.35 -1.44 15.18
CA ALA A 345 3.24 -1.94 14.36
C ALA A 345 2.22 -2.76 15.15
N ASN A 346 2.38 -2.94 16.46
CA ASN A 346 1.57 -3.82 17.31
C ASN A 346 1.43 -5.24 16.72
N ALA A 347 2.54 -5.79 16.20
CA ALA A 347 2.55 -7.09 15.56
C ALA A 347 2.63 -8.23 16.60
N PHE A 348 1.84 -9.27 16.42
CA PHE A 348 1.78 -10.43 17.31
C PHE A 348 2.78 -11.50 16.89
N ALA A 349 3.56 -12.03 17.83
CA ALA A 349 4.47 -13.13 17.56
C ALA A 349 3.69 -14.46 17.44
N ILE A 350 3.97 -15.22 16.38
CA ILE A 350 3.54 -16.63 16.29
C ILE A 350 4.55 -17.46 17.09
N GLY A 351 4.16 -17.82 18.31
CA GLY A 351 4.92 -18.71 19.18
C GLY A 351 4.62 -20.19 18.91
N ARG A 352 5.29 -21.07 19.64
CA ARG A 352 4.99 -22.52 19.65
C ARG A 352 4.18 -22.86 20.90
N ARG A 353 3.22 -23.75 20.74
CA ARG A 353 2.46 -24.28 21.88
C ARG A 353 3.36 -25.16 22.74
N SER A 354 3.22 -25.07 24.05
CA SER A 354 3.99 -25.89 25.01
C SER A 354 3.59 -27.36 24.99
N THR A 355 2.39 -27.68 24.51
CA THR A 355 1.80 -29.01 24.52
C THR A 355 2.34 -29.93 23.42
N ASP A 356 2.56 -29.42 22.22
CA ASP A 356 2.91 -30.22 21.03
C ASP A 356 4.01 -29.56 20.17
N GLY A 357 4.49 -28.38 20.56
CA GLY A 357 5.51 -27.65 19.82
C GLY A 357 5.06 -27.04 18.49
N ALA A 358 3.77 -27.21 18.12
CA ALA A 358 3.25 -26.65 16.87
C ALA A 358 3.06 -25.13 16.97
N PRO A 359 3.07 -24.40 15.82
CA PRO A 359 2.80 -22.97 15.81
C PRO A 359 1.43 -22.62 16.41
N ASN A 360 1.37 -21.59 17.25
CA ASN A 360 0.09 -21.09 17.75
C ASN A 360 -0.52 -20.12 16.74
N VAL A 361 -1.43 -20.60 15.90
CA VAL A 361 -2.09 -19.82 14.85
C VAL A 361 -3.50 -19.34 15.23
N GLU A 362 -3.93 -19.51 16.50
CA GLU A 362 -5.30 -19.16 16.95
C GLU A 362 -5.62 -17.70 16.67
N ASN A 363 -4.78 -16.78 17.13
CA ASN A 363 -4.99 -15.36 16.92
C ASN A 363 -4.96 -14.96 15.44
N LEU A 364 -4.14 -15.63 14.61
CA LEU A 364 -4.13 -15.42 13.16
C LEU A 364 -5.46 -15.87 12.54
N LEU A 365 -6.02 -16.99 12.98
CA LEU A 365 -7.32 -17.49 12.52
C LEU A 365 -8.47 -16.63 13.01
N SER A 366 -8.41 -16.15 14.26
CA SER A 366 -9.42 -15.19 14.78
C SER A 366 -9.43 -13.92 13.95
N ALA A 367 -8.26 -13.33 13.66
CA ALA A 367 -8.16 -12.16 12.79
C ALA A 367 -8.68 -12.45 11.37
N TYR A 368 -8.38 -13.63 10.81
CA TYR A 368 -8.88 -14.06 9.51
C TYR A 368 -10.42 -14.13 9.47
N ARG A 369 -11.04 -14.60 10.56
CA ARG A 369 -12.50 -14.70 10.70
C ARG A 369 -13.18 -13.38 11.09
N GLY A 370 -12.41 -12.31 11.31
CA GLY A 370 -12.94 -11.03 11.80
C GLY A 370 -13.30 -11.05 13.29
N GLU A 371 -12.78 -12.03 14.05
CA GLU A 371 -12.96 -12.15 15.48
C GLU A 371 -11.94 -11.30 16.25
N PRO A 372 -12.21 -10.90 17.50
CA PRO A 372 -11.24 -10.17 18.31
C PRO A 372 -9.94 -10.96 18.51
N VAL A 373 -8.81 -10.30 18.32
CA VAL A 373 -7.48 -10.86 18.60
C VAL A 373 -7.12 -10.56 20.05
N PHE A 374 -6.89 -11.58 20.84
CA PHE A 374 -6.48 -11.43 22.22
C PHE A 374 -4.96 -11.41 22.34
N SER A 375 -4.41 -10.39 23.00
CA SER A 375 -3.02 -10.45 23.44
C SER A 375 -2.92 -11.53 24.52
N ASP A 376 -2.25 -12.65 24.18
CA ASP A 376 -1.92 -13.65 25.18
C ASP A 376 -1.04 -12.98 26.24
N GLY A 377 -1.60 -12.76 27.42
CA GLY A 377 -0.93 -12.13 28.56
C GLY A 377 0.16 -13.01 29.20
N ARG A 378 0.93 -13.74 28.40
CA ARG A 378 2.09 -14.49 28.86
C ARG A 378 3.36 -13.66 28.71
N LYS A 379 3.77 -13.05 29.81
CA LYS A 379 5.13 -12.61 30.02
C LYS A 379 6.06 -13.80 29.79
N ASP A 380 6.93 -13.67 28.80
CA ASP A 380 8.08 -14.57 28.69
C ASP A 380 8.98 -14.43 29.92
N GLY A 381 8.97 -15.43 30.74
CA GLY A 381 10.05 -15.87 31.58
C GLY A 381 10.49 -14.97 32.74
N CYS A 382 9.82 -15.08 33.88
CA CYS A 382 10.45 -15.36 35.18
C CYS A 382 9.37 -15.74 36.21
N ALA A 383 9.74 -16.69 37.07
CA ALA A 383 8.99 -17.44 38.07
C ALA A 383 7.92 -16.72 38.89
N ASP A 384 6.86 -17.48 39.13
CA ASP A 384 6.00 -17.62 40.31
C ASP A 384 5.94 -16.49 41.34
N VAL A 385 4.70 -16.08 41.66
CA VAL A 385 4.09 -16.14 42.99
C VAL A 385 2.62 -15.74 42.93
N ASP A 386 1.78 -16.69 43.36
CA ASP A 386 0.47 -16.69 44.03
C ASP A 386 -0.61 -15.61 43.85
N SER A 387 -1.73 -16.16 43.45
CA SER A 387 -3.15 -15.96 43.80
C SER A 387 -3.56 -14.83 44.75
N THR A 388 -4.58 -14.06 44.36
CA THR A 388 -5.91 -14.02 45.01
C THR A 388 -6.94 -13.21 44.26
N GLU A 389 -8.09 -13.87 44.02
CA GLU A 389 -9.48 -13.49 43.98
C GLU A 389 -9.98 -12.17 43.39
N SER A 390 -10.77 -12.38 42.34
CA SER A 390 -12.10 -11.87 41.97
C SER A 390 -12.58 -10.52 42.47
N LEU A 391 -13.08 -9.71 41.52
CA LEU A 391 -14.45 -9.22 41.44
C LEU A 391 -14.63 -8.17 40.30
N GLY A 392 -15.50 -8.52 39.38
CA GLY A 392 -16.58 -7.69 38.88
C GLY A 392 -16.33 -6.52 37.92
N VAL A 393 -16.78 -6.74 36.66
CA VAL A 393 -17.35 -5.73 35.76
C VAL A 393 -16.41 -4.69 35.11
N GLY A 394 -15.98 -4.97 33.87
CA GLY A 394 -15.97 -4.06 32.75
C GLY A 394 -15.23 -2.72 32.89
N LYS A 395 -13.90 -2.75 32.98
CA LYS A 395 -13.02 -1.66 32.51
C LYS A 395 -11.65 -2.30 32.28
N GLU A 396 -11.14 -2.20 31.05
CA GLU A 396 -9.76 -2.59 30.75
C GLU A 396 -8.80 -1.70 31.53
N LEU A 397 -8.12 -2.28 32.52
CA LEU A 397 -7.02 -1.65 33.26
C LEU A 397 -5.71 -2.00 32.55
N VAL A 398 -5.14 -1.05 31.82
CA VAL A 398 -3.77 -1.20 31.32
C VAL A 398 -2.82 -0.84 32.46
N SER A 399 -2.09 -1.83 33.01
CA SER A 399 -1.04 -1.60 33.99
C SER A 399 0.32 -1.56 33.29
N LEU A 400 1.03 -0.45 33.40
CA LEU A 400 2.40 -0.29 32.94
C LEU A 400 3.32 -0.29 34.19
N THR A 401 4.21 -1.26 34.29
CA THR A 401 5.26 -1.26 35.33
C THR A 401 6.54 -0.69 34.70
N VAL A 402 7.10 0.33 35.29
CA VAL A 402 8.22 1.06 34.72
C VAL A 402 9.32 1.22 35.76
N ASP A 403 10.54 0.91 35.35
CA ASP A 403 11.77 1.07 36.12
C ASP A 403 12.34 2.47 35.87
N LEU A 404 12.23 3.35 36.89
CA LEU A 404 12.63 4.76 36.78
C LEU A 404 14.16 4.96 36.68
N ASP A 405 14.96 4.00 37.11
CA ASP A 405 16.42 4.13 37.08
C ASP A 405 17.03 3.92 35.68
N LYS A 406 16.26 3.37 34.76
CA LYS A 406 16.71 3.05 33.39
C LYS A 406 16.50 4.14 32.37
N TYR A 407 15.64 5.14 32.62
CA TYR A 407 15.24 6.10 31.59
C TYR A 407 15.31 7.56 32.09
N PRO A 408 15.78 8.51 31.28
CA PRO A 408 15.84 9.92 31.66
C PRO A 408 14.46 10.54 31.83
N PHE A 409 14.31 11.45 32.77
CA PHE A 409 13.11 12.12 33.22
C PHE A 409 12.27 12.74 32.04
N GLU A 410 12.93 13.26 31.02
CA GLU A 410 12.27 13.86 29.85
C GLU A 410 11.47 12.85 29.02
N LEU A 411 11.81 11.57 29.05
CA LEU A 411 11.06 10.51 28.38
C LEU A 411 9.73 10.23 29.11
N TRP A 412 9.70 10.38 30.41
CA TRP A 412 8.52 10.20 31.26
C TRP A 412 7.46 11.25 30.99
N VAL A 413 7.86 12.50 30.86
CA VAL A 413 6.96 13.61 30.51
C VAL A 413 6.27 13.34 29.18
N LYS A 414 7.01 12.86 28.16
CA LYS A 414 6.46 12.50 26.85
C LYS A 414 5.48 11.33 26.88
N ILE A 415 5.75 10.31 27.71
CA ILE A 415 4.83 9.16 27.89
C ILE A 415 3.54 9.62 28.54
N LEU A 416 3.63 10.43 29.59
CA LEU A 416 2.45 10.95 30.29
C LEU A 416 1.62 11.91 29.40
N GLU A 417 2.27 12.74 28.60
CA GLU A 417 1.60 13.58 27.61
C GLU A 417 0.89 12.73 26.54
N SER A 418 1.51 11.68 26.02
CA SER A 418 0.88 10.77 25.05
C SER A 418 -0.36 10.08 25.61
N VAL A 419 -0.33 9.68 26.88
CA VAL A 419 -1.48 9.08 27.58
C VAL A 419 -2.61 10.07 27.77
N ARG A 420 -2.32 11.34 28.07
CA ARG A 420 -3.31 12.42 28.19
C ARG A 420 -4.06 12.67 26.88
N TYR A 421 -3.38 12.57 25.73
CA TYR A 421 -3.98 12.75 24.41
C TYR A 421 -4.73 11.52 23.87
N SER A 422 -4.52 10.33 24.44
CA SER A 422 -5.20 9.10 23.99
C SER A 422 -6.64 8.94 24.47
N GLY A 423 -7.13 9.78 25.36
CA GLY A 423 -8.49 9.72 25.91
C GLY A 423 -8.77 8.47 26.76
N ALA A 424 -7.77 7.74 27.18
CA ALA A 424 -7.90 6.53 27.98
C ALA A 424 -8.42 6.88 29.40
N GLN A 425 -9.61 6.44 29.74
CA GLN A 425 -10.15 6.54 31.09
C GLN A 425 -9.62 5.36 31.93
N GLY A 426 -8.67 5.62 32.78
CA GLY A 426 -8.20 4.69 33.84
C GLY A 426 -6.84 4.08 33.58
N LEU A 427 -5.78 4.89 33.66
CA LEU A 427 -4.40 4.40 33.75
C LEU A 427 -4.01 4.22 35.21
N VAL A 428 -3.55 3.04 35.59
CA VAL A 428 -2.91 2.77 36.89
C VAL A 428 -1.42 2.59 36.66
N LEU A 429 -0.63 3.58 37.04
CA LEU A 429 0.83 3.51 37.04
C LEU A 429 1.27 2.88 38.38
N LYS A 430 1.87 1.71 38.32
CA LYS A 430 2.64 1.15 39.45
C LYS A 430 4.10 1.49 39.22
N VAL A 431 4.68 2.25 40.11
CA VAL A 431 6.08 2.65 40.08
C VAL A 431 6.74 2.07 41.29
N ASP A 432 7.72 1.20 41.09
CA ASP A 432 8.65 0.79 42.15
C ASP A 432 9.78 1.81 42.22
N VAL A 433 9.90 2.48 43.35
CA VAL A 433 10.90 3.52 43.58
C VAL A 433 11.65 3.15 44.85
N GLU A 434 12.91 2.87 44.72
CA GLU A 434 13.82 2.65 45.88
C GLU A 434 14.26 3.96 46.53
N ASP A 435 14.11 5.12 45.86
CA ASP A 435 14.48 6.43 46.36
C ASP A 435 13.28 7.30 46.74
N GLU A 436 13.23 7.72 48.02
CA GLU A 436 12.13 8.55 48.56
C GLU A 436 12.03 9.93 47.90
N GLY A 437 13.13 10.47 47.36
CA GLY A 437 13.18 11.73 46.64
C GLY A 437 12.51 11.66 45.27
N ALA A 438 12.71 10.57 44.54
CA ALA A 438 12.09 10.31 43.25
C ALA A 438 10.57 10.04 43.42
N ALA A 439 10.14 9.37 44.49
CA ALA A 439 8.73 9.15 44.81
C ALA A 439 8.00 10.46 45.13
N LYS A 440 8.65 11.44 45.74
CA LYS A 440 8.07 12.75 46.02
C LYS A 440 7.88 13.57 44.74
N SER A 441 8.89 13.61 43.88
CA SER A 441 8.82 14.30 42.58
C SER A 441 7.72 13.72 41.68
N LEU A 442 7.54 12.38 41.68
CA LEU A 442 6.48 11.72 40.90
C LEU A 442 5.07 12.09 41.41
N ARG A 443 4.85 12.18 42.73
CA ARG A 443 3.57 12.60 43.32
C ARG A 443 3.23 14.06 42.95
N GLU A 444 4.21 14.95 42.89
CA GLU A 444 4.03 16.33 42.48
C GLU A 444 3.63 16.42 40.98
N ILE A 445 4.27 15.62 40.11
CA ILE A 445 3.92 15.57 38.69
C ILE A 445 2.52 15.00 38.47
N ILE A 446 2.15 13.92 39.15
CA ILE A 446 0.80 13.34 39.08
C ILE A 446 -0.26 14.33 39.55
N SER A 447 0.05 15.17 40.52
CA SER A 447 -0.88 16.21 40.99
C SER A 447 -1.11 17.34 39.96
N LEU A 448 -0.09 17.65 39.14
CA LEU A 448 -0.19 18.65 38.06
C LEU A 448 -0.96 18.15 36.82
N ILE A 449 -1.09 16.83 36.65
CA ILE A 449 -1.82 16.22 35.54
C ILE A 449 -3.33 16.07 35.83
N LYS A 450 -3.73 16.18 37.11
CA LYS A 450 -5.14 16.05 37.54
C LYS A 450 -5.99 17.32 37.33
N HIS A 451 -5.41 18.37 36.87
CA HIS A 451 -6.03 19.63 36.44
C HIS A 451 -5.78 19.91 34.96
#